data_600def242ab2bf6bdfbf176159ffcba6
#
_entry.id   600def242ab2bf6bdfbf176159ffcba6
#
_cell.length_a   1.000
_cell.length_b   1.000
_cell.length_c   1.000
_cell.angle_alpha   90.00
_cell.angle_beta   90.00
_cell.angle_gamma   90.00
#
_symmetry.space_group_name_H-M   'P 1'
#
loop_
_entity.id
_entity.type
_entity.pdbx_description
1 polymer ?
#
loop_
_entity_poly.entity_id
_entity_poly.type
_entity_poly.pdbx_seq_one_letter_code
_entity_poly.pdbx_strand_id
1 'polypeptide(L)'
;WGFDSPSRHQTKEAMKYCSSCGGTVSYRVPKDDNRERAICDACGQVHYRNPLVVVGCVAERDGKVLLCKRAIEPRYGYWTVPAGFMELGESVAAGAARETLEEALATVELGHLFAMVDVVDAGQVHVFYTGRLVSDYGVGEETLESALFSEDEIPWDDIAFHSGKYALKKYFEDRGENKGVHIHELRRSRS
;
A
#
# COMPACT_ATOMS: atom_id res chain seq x y z
N TRP A 1 10.51 -10.58 14.63
CA TRP A 1 10.70 -9.13 14.46
C TRP A 1 10.98 -8.89 12.97
N GLY A 2 9.95 -8.87 12.14
CA GLY A 2 10.07 -8.66 10.72
C GLY A 2 9.59 -7.26 10.38
N PHE A 3 10.47 -6.43 9.88
CA PHE A 3 10.19 -5.08 9.45
C PHE A 3 9.67 -5.09 8.00
N ASP A 4 8.65 -4.30 7.72
CA ASP A 4 8.33 -3.89 6.35
C ASP A 4 9.58 -3.21 5.78
N SER A 5 10.36 -3.94 5.00
CA SER A 5 11.45 -3.30 4.25
C SER A 5 10.79 -2.40 3.19
N PRO A 6 11.22 -1.15 3.06
CA PRO A 6 10.72 -0.32 1.95
C PRO A 6 11.07 -1.01 0.64
N SER A 7 10.11 -1.08 -0.28
CA SER A 7 10.37 -1.48 -1.65
C SER A 7 11.57 -0.68 -2.20
N ARG A 8 12.27 -1.21 -3.22
CA ARG A 8 13.46 -0.57 -3.83
C ARG A 8 13.27 0.91 -4.21
N HIS A 9 12.04 1.40 -4.24
CA HIS A 9 11.71 2.79 -4.58
C HIS A 9 11.72 3.77 -3.40
N GLN A 10 11.89 3.30 -2.14
CA GLN A 10 11.88 4.18 -0.97
C GLN A 10 12.91 3.84 0.12
N THR A 11 14.10 3.43 -0.25
CA THR A 11 15.21 3.64 0.69
C THR A 11 15.31 5.15 0.98
N LYS A 12 15.61 5.52 2.22
CA LYS A 12 15.96 6.89 2.64
C LYS A 12 17.24 7.39 1.93
N GLU A 13 17.51 6.93 0.71
CA GLU A 13 18.62 7.50 -0.05
C GLU A 13 18.31 8.95 -0.33
N ALA A 14 19.14 9.78 0.27
CA ALA A 14 19.10 11.20 0.01
C ALA A 14 19.27 11.44 -1.50
N MET A 15 18.40 12.27 -2.08
CA MET A 15 18.55 12.68 -3.47
C MET A 15 19.94 13.30 -3.64
N LYS A 16 20.73 12.80 -4.58
CA LYS A 16 22.11 13.27 -4.84
C LYS A 16 22.14 14.26 -6.01
N TYR A 17 21.24 14.09 -6.97
CA TYR A 17 21.22 14.86 -8.21
C TYR A 17 19.82 15.40 -8.49
N CYS A 18 19.79 16.58 -9.08
CA CYS A 18 18.56 17.25 -9.50
C CYS A 18 17.91 16.54 -10.69
N SER A 19 16.63 16.22 -10.61
CA SER A 19 15.89 15.59 -11.72
C SER A 19 15.66 16.53 -12.91
N SER A 20 15.84 17.85 -12.73
CA SER A 20 15.62 18.85 -13.78
C SER A 20 16.88 19.19 -14.59
N CYS A 21 18.07 19.22 -13.95
CA CYS A 21 19.30 19.66 -14.62
C CYS A 21 20.53 18.75 -14.36
N GLY A 22 20.39 17.69 -13.57
CA GLY A 22 21.49 16.80 -13.22
C GLY A 22 22.52 17.37 -12.23
N GLY A 23 22.40 18.63 -11.80
CA GLY A 23 23.29 19.24 -10.82
C GLY A 23 23.20 18.59 -9.44
N THR A 24 24.22 18.78 -8.60
CA THR A 24 24.23 18.28 -7.22
C THR A 24 23.12 18.90 -6.38
N VAL A 25 22.68 18.18 -5.36
CA VAL A 25 21.62 18.60 -4.44
C VAL A 25 22.17 18.67 -3.03
N SER A 26 21.87 19.77 -2.33
CA SER A 26 22.10 19.92 -0.90
C SER A 26 20.79 20.02 -0.12
N TYR A 27 20.83 19.61 1.16
CA TYR A 27 19.67 19.64 2.04
C TYR A 27 19.73 20.89 2.91
N ARG A 28 18.76 21.78 2.75
CA ARG A 28 18.62 23.01 3.55
C ARG A 28 17.15 23.44 3.62
N VAL A 29 16.83 24.31 4.58
CA VAL A 29 15.48 24.88 4.71
C VAL A 29 15.32 25.97 3.66
N PRO A 30 14.37 25.85 2.72
CA PRO A 30 14.08 26.91 1.76
C PRO A 30 13.56 28.17 2.46
N LYS A 31 13.63 29.31 1.78
CA LYS A 31 12.96 30.52 2.24
C LYS A 31 11.46 30.24 2.36
N ASP A 32 10.86 30.65 3.45
CA ASP A 32 9.43 30.49 3.75
C ASP A 32 8.96 29.03 3.97
N ASP A 33 9.89 28.06 4.21
CA ASP A 33 9.60 26.69 4.66
C ASP A 33 10.12 26.50 6.10
N ASN A 34 9.70 25.40 6.74
CA ASN A 34 10.11 25.02 8.10
C ASN A 34 10.79 23.65 8.17
N ARG A 35 11.08 23.04 7.01
CA ARG A 35 11.72 21.72 6.91
C ARG A 35 12.83 21.73 5.89
N GLU A 36 13.84 20.89 6.10
CA GLU A 36 14.85 20.64 5.10
C GLU A 36 14.26 20.02 3.85
N ARG A 37 14.66 20.56 2.70
CA ARG A 37 14.32 20.05 1.37
C ARG A 37 15.59 19.81 0.57
N ALA A 38 15.50 18.94 -0.40
CA ALA A 38 16.55 18.78 -1.39
C ALA A 38 16.49 19.97 -2.36
N ILE A 39 17.56 20.77 -2.43
CA ILE A 39 17.65 21.95 -3.28
C ILE A 39 18.83 21.80 -4.21
N CYS A 40 18.62 21.98 -5.51
CA CYS A 40 19.67 21.94 -6.49
C CYS A 40 20.65 23.12 -6.33
N ASP A 41 21.95 22.84 -6.24
CA ASP A 41 22.98 23.86 -6.08
C ASP A 41 23.23 24.64 -7.37
N ALA A 42 22.89 24.07 -8.54
CA ALA A 42 23.09 24.68 -9.83
C ALA A 42 21.88 25.53 -10.30
N CYS A 43 20.64 24.97 -10.25
CA CYS A 43 19.45 25.66 -10.78
C CYS A 43 18.48 26.16 -9.70
N GLY A 44 18.73 25.89 -8.42
CA GLY A 44 17.86 26.34 -7.32
C GLY A 44 16.55 25.58 -7.17
N GLN A 45 16.27 24.57 -8.01
CA GLN A 45 15.04 23.79 -7.92
C GLN A 45 14.90 23.13 -6.54
N VAL A 46 13.75 23.36 -5.90
CA VAL A 46 13.37 22.71 -4.64
C VAL A 46 12.61 21.43 -4.96
N HIS A 47 13.06 20.30 -4.42
CA HIS A 47 12.42 19.01 -4.60
C HIS A 47 11.58 18.65 -3.37
N TYR A 48 10.28 18.61 -3.53
CA TYR A 48 9.34 18.16 -2.50
C TYR A 48 9.15 16.65 -2.61
N ARG A 49 9.10 15.99 -1.47
CA ARG A 49 8.76 14.55 -1.37
C ARG A 49 7.53 14.41 -0.50
N ASN A 50 6.52 13.77 -1.05
CA ASN A 50 5.27 13.45 -0.35
C ASN A 50 5.23 11.95 -0.01
N PRO A 51 4.41 11.52 0.96
CA PRO A 51 4.10 10.11 1.16
C PRO A 51 3.57 9.49 -0.14
N LEU A 52 3.94 8.24 -0.41
CA LEU A 52 3.35 7.46 -1.48
C LEU A 52 2.00 6.90 -1.02
N VAL A 53 1.06 6.82 -1.95
CA VAL A 53 -0.24 6.20 -1.72
C VAL A 53 -0.19 4.75 -2.21
N VAL A 54 -0.56 3.82 -1.34
CA VAL A 54 -0.80 2.42 -1.67
C VAL A 54 -2.29 2.20 -1.65
N VAL A 55 -2.82 1.54 -2.67
CA VAL A 55 -4.26 1.33 -2.84
C VAL A 55 -4.56 -0.15 -2.95
N GLY A 56 -5.62 -0.63 -2.32
CA GLY A 56 -5.99 -2.04 -2.33
C GLY A 56 -7.46 -2.28 -2.05
N CYS A 57 -7.89 -3.52 -2.24
CA CYS A 57 -9.25 -3.95 -2.07
C CYS A 57 -9.34 -5.20 -1.20
N VAL A 58 -10.13 -5.16 -0.13
CA VAL A 58 -10.59 -6.34 0.58
C VAL A 58 -11.74 -6.91 -0.25
N ALA A 59 -11.39 -7.78 -1.20
CA ALA A 59 -12.32 -8.40 -2.14
C ALA A 59 -12.96 -9.64 -1.50
N GLU A 60 -14.28 -9.71 -1.48
CA GLU A 60 -15.05 -10.73 -0.78
C GLU A 60 -15.91 -11.53 -1.76
N ARG A 61 -16.11 -12.82 -1.46
CA ARG A 61 -17.13 -13.70 -2.04
C ARG A 61 -17.56 -14.73 -1.01
N ASP A 62 -18.86 -14.85 -0.78
CA ASP A 62 -19.48 -15.85 0.10
C ASP A 62 -18.92 -15.85 1.53
N GLY A 63 -18.64 -14.66 2.08
CA GLY A 63 -18.06 -14.47 3.42
C GLY A 63 -16.56 -14.77 3.53
N LYS A 64 -15.88 -15.01 2.41
CA LYS A 64 -14.42 -15.21 2.34
C LYS A 64 -13.75 -14.07 1.61
N VAL A 65 -12.54 -13.72 2.04
CA VAL A 65 -11.72 -12.66 1.43
C VAL A 65 -10.62 -13.24 0.56
N LEU A 66 -10.38 -12.57 -0.58
CA LEU A 66 -9.31 -12.94 -1.51
C LEU A 66 -7.96 -12.45 -0.98
N LEU A 67 -7.00 -13.35 -0.88
CA LEU A 67 -5.60 -13.03 -0.61
C LEU A 67 -4.71 -13.57 -1.72
N CYS A 68 -3.59 -12.87 -1.97
CA CYS A 68 -2.55 -13.23 -2.90
C CYS A 68 -1.26 -13.53 -2.14
N LYS A 69 -0.56 -14.61 -2.52
CA LYS A 69 0.73 -14.98 -1.96
C LYS A 69 1.83 -14.35 -2.81
N ARG A 70 2.65 -13.52 -2.23
CA ARG A 70 3.62 -12.68 -2.94
C ARG A 70 4.72 -13.49 -3.63
N ALA A 71 4.96 -13.18 -4.91
CA ALA A 71 6.08 -13.70 -5.70
C ALA A 71 7.29 -12.76 -5.72
N ILE A 72 7.21 -11.59 -5.04
CA ILE A 72 8.24 -10.54 -5.06
C ILE A 72 8.64 -10.10 -3.64
N GLU A 73 9.86 -9.55 -3.53
CA GLU A 73 10.31 -8.87 -2.30
C GLU A 73 9.71 -7.44 -2.18
N PRO A 74 9.51 -6.93 -0.99
CA PRO A 74 9.73 -7.60 0.30
C PRO A 74 8.64 -8.62 0.60
N ARG A 75 8.92 -9.53 1.53
CA ARG A 75 7.96 -10.53 2.01
C ARG A 75 7.54 -11.56 0.95
N TYR A 76 8.47 -12.05 0.14
CA TYR A 76 8.27 -13.20 -0.72
C TYR A 76 7.66 -14.39 0.04
N GLY A 77 6.62 -15.01 -0.51
CA GLY A 77 5.93 -16.16 0.06
C GLY A 77 4.91 -15.84 1.15
N TYR A 78 4.74 -14.57 1.55
CA TYR A 78 3.72 -14.16 2.51
C TYR A 78 2.41 -13.80 1.79
N TRP A 79 1.30 -13.90 2.49
CA TRP A 79 -0.02 -13.54 2.00
C TRP A 79 -0.31 -12.05 2.17
N THR A 80 -1.04 -11.46 1.24
CA THR A 80 -1.45 -10.06 1.30
C THR A 80 -2.84 -9.85 0.72
N VAL A 81 -3.50 -8.80 1.16
CA VAL A 81 -4.62 -8.20 0.41
C VAL A 81 -4.06 -7.64 -0.88
N PRO A 82 -4.69 -7.88 -2.06
CA PRO A 82 -4.27 -7.25 -3.32
C PRO A 82 -4.13 -5.75 -3.18
N ALA A 83 -2.90 -5.23 -3.35
CA ALA A 83 -2.60 -3.82 -3.14
C ALA A 83 -1.21 -3.43 -3.66
N GLY A 84 -1.12 -2.27 -4.30
CA GLY A 84 0.14 -1.69 -4.77
C GLY A 84 0.13 -0.17 -4.83
N PHE A 85 1.13 0.41 -5.45
CA PHE A 85 1.26 1.86 -5.53
C PHE A 85 0.24 2.46 -6.49
N MET A 86 -0.41 3.54 -6.04
CA MET A 86 -1.28 4.34 -6.89
C MET A 86 -0.47 4.99 -8.01
N GLU A 87 -0.97 4.92 -9.24
CA GLU A 87 -0.35 5.51 -10.41
C GLU A 87 -0.87 6.93 -10.72
N LEU A 88 -0.07 7.70 -11.47
CA LEU A 88 -0.51 9.02 -11.93
C LEU A 88 -1.63 8.88 -12.94
N GLY A 89 -2.68 9.68 -12.78
CA GLY A 89 -3.82 9.71 -13.72
C GLY A 89 -4.95 8.77 -13.35
N GLU A 90 -4.83 7.96 -12.29
CA GLU A 90 -5.92 7.14 -11.78
C GLU A 90 -6.52 7.69 -10.47
N SER A 91 -7.74 7.29 -10.17
CA SER A 91 -8.33 7.51 -8.85
C SER A 91 -7.92 6.40 -7.88
N VAL A 92 -8.00 6.65 -6.56
CA VAL A 92 -7.75 5.65 -5.51
C VAL A 92 -8.58 4.39 -5.73
N ALA A 93 -9.86 4.55 -6.11
CA ALA A 93 -10.75 3.43 -6.41
C ALA A 93 -10.32 2.66 -7.66
N ALA A 94 -9.94 3.37 -8.73
CA ALA A 94 -9.46 2.71 -9.97
C ALA A 94 -8.18 1.91 -9.70
N GLY A 95 -7.24 2.47 -8.95
CA GLY A 95 -6.01 1.77 -8.57
C GLY A 95 -6.27 0.51 -7.72
N ALA A 96 -7.18 0.57 -6.76
CA ALA A 96 -7.55 -0.60 -5.95
C ALA A 96 -8.15 -1.74 -6.80
N ALA A 97 -8.96 -1.41 -7.81
CA ALA A 97 -9.51 -2.39 -8.74
C ALA A 97 -8.42 -2.94 -9.69
N ARG A 98 -7.52 -2.08 -10.19
CA ARG A 98 -6.38 -2.46 -11.04
C ARG A 98 -5.46 -3.44 -10.33
N GLU A 99 -5.05 -3.14 -9.09
CA GLU A 99 -4.18 -4.02 -8.30
C GLU A 99 -4.81 -5.41 -8.09
N THR A 100 -6.13 -5.45 -7.82
CA THR A 100 -6.84 -6.74 -7.70
C THR A 100 -6.84 -7.52 -9.03
N LEU A 101 -6.97 -6.81 -10.16
CA LEU A 101 -6.90 -7.44 -11.47
C LEU A 101 -5.47 -7.93 -11.79
N GLU A 102 -4.45 -7.14 -11.48
CA GLU A 102 -3.05 -7.48 -11.78
C GLU A 102 -2.53 -8.63 -10.90
N GLU A 103 -2.79 -8.59 -9.59
CA GLU A 103 -2.29 -9.61 -8.66
C GLU A 103 -3.10 -10.91 -8.66
N ALA A 104 -4.43 -10.81 -8.84
CA ALA A 104 -5.33 -11.97 -8.73
C ALA A 104 -6.07 -12.31 -10.02
N LEU A 105 -5.84 -11.62 -11.13
CA LEU A 105 -6.60 -11.75 -12.40
C LEU A 105 -8.11 -11.67 -12.17
N ALA A 106 -8.54 -10.89 -11.19
CA ALA A 106 -9.90 -10.85 -10.70
C ALA A 106 -10.54 -9.48 -10.88
N THR A 107 -11.82 -9.47 -11.27
CA THR A 107 -12.63 -8.25 -11.34
C THR A 107 -13.44 -8.09 -10.06
N VAL A 108 -13.45 -6.87 -9.52
CA VAL A 108 -14.19 -6.50 -8.32
C VAL A 108 -15.19 -5.39 -8.62
N GLU A 109 -16.35 -5.49 -8.01
CA GLU A 109 -17.28 -4.38 -7.85
C GLU A 109 -16.95 -3.70 -6.53
N LEU A 110 -16.31 -2.52 -6.60
CA LEU A 110 -15.88 -1.79 -5.40
C LEU A 110 -17.09 -1.31 -4.59
N GLY A 111 -16.98 -1.49 -3.30
CA GLY A 111 -17.90 -0.96 -2.30
C GLY A 111 -17.47 0.44 -1.84
N HIS A 112 -17.29 0.61 -0.55
CA HIS A 112 -16.94 1.90 0.06
C HIS A 112 -15.47 1.96 0.47
N LEU A 113 -14.96 3.19 0.63
CA LEU A 113 -13.69 3.43 1.30
C LEU A 113 -13.80 2.89 2.72
N PHE A 114 -12.91 1.98 3.09
CA PHE A 114 -13.05 1.16 4.26
C PHE A 114 -11.99 1.42 5.34
N ALA A 115 -10.73 1.46 4.93
CA ALA A 115 -9.65 1.71 5.86
C ALA A 115 -8.57 2.62 5.27
N MET A 116 -7.99 3.47 6.12
CA MET A 116 -6.82 4.29 5.82
C MET A 116 -5.78 4.06 6.91
N VAL A 117 -4.58 3.66 6.52
CA VAL A 117 -3.48 3.34 7.45
C VAL A 117 -2.25 4.16 7.11
N ASP A 118 -1.87 5.04 8.04
CA ASP A 118 -0.64 5.82 7.94
C ASP A 118 0.56 4.94 8.33
N VAL A 119 1.40 4.58 7.36
CA VAL A 119 2.66 3.85 7.61
C VAL A 119 3.80 4.85 7.65
N VAL A 120 3.89 5.57 8.78
CA VAL A 120 4.65 6.82 8.92
C VAL A 120 6.14 6.62 8.64
N ASP A 121 6.74 5.56 9.16
CA ASP A 121 8.18 5.31 9.00
C ASP A 121 8.57 4.88 7.58
N ALA A 122 7.61 4.36 6.82
CA ALA A 122 7.79 4.06 5.40
C ALA A 122 7.50 5.27 4.50
N GLY A 123 6.86 6.32 5.03
CA GLY A 123 6.39 7.45 4.25
C GLY A 123 5.30 7.04 3.26
N GLN A 124 4.33 6.24 3.72
CA GLN A 124 3.24 5.71 2.91
C GLN A 124 1.90 5.95 3.60
N VAL A 125 0.85 6.07 2.80
CA VAL A 125 -0.56 6.03 3.22
C VAL A 125 -1.22 4.88 2.46
N HIS A 126 -1.72 3.89 3.17
CA HIS A 126 -2.40 2.74 2.60
C HIS A 126 -3.92 2.96 2.68
N VAL A 127 -4.59 2.80 1.55
CA VAL A 127 -6.03 3.05 1.41
C VAL A 127 -6.71 1.79 0.88
N PHE A 128 -7.67 1.26 1.64
CA PHE A 128 -8.38 0.04 1.29
C PHE A 128 -9.85 0.30 1.06
N TYR A 129 -10.37 -0.24 -0.04
CA TYR A 129 -11.78 -0.36 -0.31
C TYR A 129 -12.28 -1.75 0.08
N THR A 130 -13.56 -1.89 0.39
CA THR A 130 -14.26 -3.16 0.29
C THR A 130 -14.63 -3.42 -1.16
N GLY A 131 -14.82 -4.67 -1.54
CA GLY A 131 -15.30 -5.01 -2.87
C GLY A 131 -15.90 -6.40 -2.93
N ARG A 132 -16.84 -6.59 -3.83
CA ARG A 132 -17.43 -7.89 -4.16
C ARG A 132 -16.69 -8.48 -5.35
N LEU A 133 -16.18 -9.68 -5.22
CA LEU A 133 -15.52 -10.41 -6.31
C LEU A 133 -16.59 -10.88 -7.32
N VAL A 134 -16.50 -10.42 -8.55
CA VAL A 134 -17.53 -10.65 -9.60
C VAL A 134 -17.07 -11.54 -10.75
N SER A 135 -15.78 -11.91 -10.80
CA SER A 135 -15.22 -12.87 -11.75
C SER A 135 -14.52 -14.02 -11.02
N ASP A 136 -14.11 -15.04 -11.75
CA ASP A 136 -13.10 -15.97 -11.25
C ASP A 136 -11.80 -15.24 -10.95
N TYR A 137 -10.92 -15.87 -10.19
CA TYR A 137 -9.61 -15.33 -9.83
C TYR A 137 -8.50 -16.32 -10.24
N GLY A 138 -7.30 -15.80 -10.36
CA GLY A 138 -6.13 -16.55 -10.80
C GLY A 138 -4.86 -16.02 -10.15
N VAL A 139 -3.74 -16.25 -10.79
CA VAL A 139 -2.40 -15.92 -10.31
C VAL A 139 -1.79 -14.93 -11.29
N GLY A 140 -1.59 -13.67 -10.83
CA GLY A 140 -0.91 -12.63 -11.59
C GLY A 140 0.62 -12.80 -11.57
N GLU A 141 1.34 -11.95 -12.28
CA GLU A 141 2.80 -12.07 -12.45
C GLU A 141 3.58 -11.94 -11.13
N GLU A 142 3.07 -11.13 -10.19
CA GLU A 142 3.68 -10.92 -8.88
C GLU A 142 3.10 -11.81 -7.77
N THR A 143 2.35 -12.85 -8.14
CA THR A 143 1.62 -13.73 -7.24
C THR A 143 2.04 -15.18 -7.43
N LEU A 144 2.28 -15.92 -6.35
CA LEU A 144 2.55 -17.36 -6.34
C LEU A 144 1.25 -18.19 -6.29
N GLU A 145 0.26 -17.67 -5.56
CA GLU A 145 -1.00 -18.36 -5.25
C GLU A 145 -2.06 -17.32 -4.89
N SER A 146 -3.30 -17.55 -5.29
CA SER A 146 -4.47 -16.77 -4.87
C SER A 146 -5.51 -17.70 -4.29
N ALA A 147 -6.12 -17.32 -3.15
CA ALA A 147 -7.13 -18.14 -2.48
C ALA A 147 -8.12 -17.29 -1.69
N LEU A 148 -9.30 -17.86 -1.45
CA LEU A 148 -10.34 -17.31 -0.59
C LEU A 148 -10.24 -17.90 0.81
N PHE A 149 -10.23 -17.03 1.82
CA PHE A 149 -10.11 -17.39 3.23
C PHE A 149 -11.30 -16.87 4.04
N SER A 150 -11.91 -17.73 4.86
CA SER A 150 -12.73 -17.29 5.98
C SER A 150 -11.85 -16.75 7.11
N GLU A 151 -12.41 -16.06 8.09
CA GLU A 151 -11.66 -15.43 9.19
C GLU A 151 -10.75 -16.42 9.94
N ASP A 152 -11.24 -17.65 10.17
CA ASP A 152 -10.53 -18.72 10.87
C ASP A 152 -9.48 -19.43 10.01
N GLU A 153 -9.58 -19.32 8.69
CA GLU A 153 -8.59 -19.89 7.75
C GLU A 153 -7.42 -18.95 7.46
N ILE A 154 -7.52 -17.64 7.78
CA ILE A 154 -6.46 -16.67 7.47
C ILE A 154 -5.16 -17.03 8.19
N PRO A 155 -4.05 -17.14 7.46
CA PRO A 155 -2.73 -17.36 8.05
C PRO A 155 -2.19 -16.06 8.67
N TRP A 156 -2.75 -15.66 9.82
CA TRP A 156 -2.50 -14.36 10.45
C TRP A 156 -1.03 -14.03 10.71
N ASP A 157 -0.18 -15.05 10.91
CA ASP A 157 1.26 -14.85 11.15
C ASP A 157 2.06 -14.71 9.86
N ASP A 158 1.48 -15.15 8.74
CA ASP A 158 2.07 -15.06 7.40
C ASP A 158 1.47 -13.92 6.57
N ILE A 159 0.71 -13.00 7.18
CA ILE A 159 0.28 -11.77 6.50
C ILE A 159 1.46 -10.82 6.38
N ALA A 160 1.77 -10.43 5.13
CA ALA A 160 2.97 -9.67 4.75
C ALA A 160 3.08 -8.31 5.45
N PHE A 161 1.98 -7.57 5.53
CA PHE A 161 1.97 -6.18 5.95
C PHE A 161 0.96 -5.91 7.06
N HIS A 162 1.38 -5.15 8.07
CA HIS A 162 0.51 -4.79 9.20
C HIS A 162 -0.72 -3.99 8.79
N SER A 163 -0.62 -3.17 7.75
CA SER A 163 -1.76 -2.40 7.20
C SER A 163 -2.83 -3.31 6.62
N GLY A 164 -2.45 -4.31 5.82
CA GLY A 164 -3.37 -5.33 5.31
C GLY A 164 -3.96 -6.19 6.42
N LYS A 165 -3.12 -6.58 7.39
CA LYS A 165 -3.58 -7.30 8.60
C LYS A 165 -4.62 -6.50 9.39
N TYR A 166 -4.41 -5.18 9.52
CA TYR A 166 -5.37 -4.27 10.16
C TYR A 166 -6.68 -4.20 9.38
N ALA A 167 -6.61 -3.99 8.06
CA ALA A 167 -7.79 -3.93 7.20
C ALA A 167 -8.62 -5.23 7.27
N LEU A 168 -7.97 -6.39 7.19
CA LEU A 168 -8.64 -7.70 7.32
C LEU A 168 -9.35 -7.86 8.66
N LYS A 169 -8.68 -7.52 9.78
CA LYS A 169 -9.31 -7.61 11.11
C LYS A 169 -10.55 -6.72 11.20
N LYS A 170 -10.46 -5.48 10.74
CA LYS A 170 -11.61 -4.56 10.75
C LYS A 170 -12.74 -5.03 9.85
N TYR A 171 -12.42 -5.63 8.70
CA TYR A 171 -13.42 -6.20 7.80
C TYR A 171 -14.26 -7.29 8.50
N PHE A 172 -13.62 -8.23 9.19
CA PHE A 172 -14.33 -9.27 9.90
C PHE A 172 -15.03 -8.76 11.17
N GLU A 173 -14.46 -7.78 11.89
CA GLU A 173 -15.14 -7.11 13.01
C GLU A 173 -16.44 -6.42 12.56
N ASP A 174 -16.45 -5.81 11.38
CA ASP A 174 -17.62 -5.15 10.83
C ASP A 174 -18.62 -6.12 10.19
N ARG A 175 -18.22 -7.37 9.94
CA ARG A 175 -19.07 -8.38 9.29
C ARG A 175 -19.60 -7.96 7.92
N GLY A 176 -18.82 -7.16 7.17
CA GLY A 176 -19.23 -6.61 5.88
C GLY A 176 -20.20 -5.42 5.95
N GLU A 177 -20.59 -4.99 7.16
CA GLU A 177 -21.41 -3.78 7.33
C GLU A 177 -20.55 -2.53 7.14
N ASN A 178 -21.14 -1.46 6.60
CA ASN A 178 -20.46 -0.17 6.51
C ASN A 178 -20.57 0.57 7.85
N LYS A 179 -19.51 0.52 8.67
CA LYS A 179 -19.39 1.26 9.93
C LYS A 179 -18.53 2.52 9.80
N GLY A 180 -18.27 2.97 8.56
CA GLY A 180 -17.43 4.12 8.25
C GLY A 180 -16.00 3.73 7.92
N VAL A 181 -15.10 4.72 7.90
CA VAL A 181 -13.68 4.53 7.56
C VAL A 181 -12.86 4.29 8.80
N HIS A 182 -12.17 3.17 8.86
CA HIS A 182 -11.22 2.87 9.93
C HIS A 182 -9.89 3.57 9.67
N ILE A 183 -9.47 4.43 10.60
CA ILE A 183 -8.20 5.16 10.49
C ILE A 183 -7.22 4.60 11.52
N HIS A 184 -5.98 4.32 11.11
CA HIS A 184 -4.95 3.79 11.96
C HIS A 184 -3.57 4.35 11.62
N GLU A 185 -2.70 4.46 12.63
CA GLU A 185 -1.32 4.88 12.45
C GLU A 185 -0.37 3.76 12.89
N LEU A 186 0.55 3.39 12.00
CA LEU A 186 1.64 2.46 12.26
C LEU A 186 2.95 3.24 12.40
N ARG A 187 3.56 3.16 13.59
CA ARG A 187 4.91 3.65 13.87
C ARG A 187 5.76 2.56 14.47
N ARG A 188 7.04 2.57 14.18
CA ARG A 188 8.00 1.75 14.91
C ARG A 188 8.06 2.24 16.36
N SER A 189 7.98 1.32 17.31
CA SER A 189 8.32 1.63 18.70
C SER A 189 9.77 2.13 18.72
N ARG A 190 9.99 3.35 19.17
CA ARG A 190 11.35 3.81 19.48
C ARG A 190 11.79 3.04 20.73
N SER A 191 12.57 1.98 20.56
CA SER A 191 13.31 1.32 21.64
C SER A 191 14.52 2.13 22.00
#